data_e4bb9a1deab39282f3d13ca5ac7b43df
#
_entry.id   e4bb9a1deab39282f3d13ca5ac7b43df
#
_cell.length_a   1.000
_cell.length_b   1.000
_cell.length_c   1.000
_cell.angle_alpha   90.00
_cell.angle_beta   90.00
_cell.angle_gamma   90.00
#
_symmetry.space_group_name_H-M   'P 1'
#
loop_
_entity.id
_entity.type
_entity.pdbx_description
1 polymer ?
#
loop_
_entity_poly.entity_id
_entity_poly.type
_entity_poly.pdbx_seq_one_letter_code
_entity_poly.pdbx_strand_id
1 'polypeptide(L)'
;LLDFGLQKYFFLKQQRMSHQDIRDEYKQSEGDPHMKGHRKAVSQELLSKPATPARKRPVEEADLLLVNPTHYAVALYYRPDSTPLPRIICKGEDQEAKALIARAQQANIPVIRFIWLARTLYAAQEGQMIPRHTLQSVAQVYRVLRQLEGQVIDEVIEIEAE
;
A
#
# COMPACT_ATOMS: atom_id res chain seq x y z
N LEU A 1 7.54 2.59 27.28
CA LEU A 1 8.69 2.81 26.36
C LEU A 1 9.36 1.52 25.92
N LEU A 2 9.46 0.51 26.80
CA LEU A 2 10.06 -0.80 26.47
C LEU A 2 9.10 -1.66 25.60
N ASP A 3 7.80 -1.49 25.74
CA ASP A 3 6.78 -2.25 25.04
C ASP A 3 6.72 -1.89 23.55
N PHE A 4 6.95 -0.64 23.20
CA PHE A 4 6.97 -0.14 21.83
C PHE A 4 8.17 -0.67 21.02
N GLY A 5 9.34 -0.76 21.68
CA GLY A 5 10.54 -1.34 21.06
C GLY A 5 10.41 -2.84 20.80
N LEU A 6 9.75 -3.57 21.68
CA LEU A 6 9.47 -5.00 21.52
C LEU A 6 8.44 -5.26 20.41
N GLN A 7 7.38 -4.46 20.31
CA GLN A 7 6.40 -4.57 19.24
C GLN A 7 7.01 -4.28 17.86
N LYS A 8 7.88 -3.27 17.77
CA LYS A 8 8.63 -2.95 16.55
C LYS A 8 9.60 -4.09 16.17
N TYR A 9 10.27 -4.68 17.15
CA TYR A 9 11.18 -5.81 16.92
C TYR A 9 10.44 -7.08 16.46
N PHE A 10 9.31 -7.43 17.09
CA PHE A 10 8.49 -8.57 16.68
C PHE A 10 7.87 -8.37 15.31
N PHE A 11 7.49 -7.14 14.98
CA PHE A 11 6.93 -6.78 13.69
C PHE A 11 7.97 -6.94 12.56
N LEU A 12 9.20 -6.45 12.76
CA LEU A 12 10.30 -6.61 11.81
C LEU A 12 10.71 -8.08 11.65
N LYS A 13 10.68 -8.86 12.74
CA LYS A 13 10.98 -10.30 12.72
C LYS A 13 9.92 -11.10 11.97
N GLN A 14 8.65 -10.75 12.10
CA GLN A 14 7.54 -11.41 11.41
C GLN A 14 7.59 -11.15 9.89
N GLN A 15 8.08 -9.99 9.46
CA GLN A 15 8.30 -9.69 8.04
C GLN A 15 9.42 -10.52 7.40
N ARG A 16 10.49 -10.81 8.14
CA ARG A 16 11.59 -11.66 7.64
C ARG A 16 11.16 -13.10 7.36
N MET A 17 10.20 -13.64 8.13
CA MET A 17 9.66 -14.99 7.90
C MET A 17 8.67 -15.04 6.72
N SER A 18 7.98 -13.94 6.42
CA SER A 18 6.96 -13.87 5.37
C SER A 18 7.51 -14.00 3.94
N HIS A 19 8.75 -13.60 3.68
CA HIS A 19 9.33 -13.65 2.33
C HIS A 19 9.71 -15.06 1.86
N GLN A 20 10.06 -15.96 2.77
CA GLN A 20 10.34 -17.36 2.44
C GLN A 20 9.04 -18.15 2.26
N ASP A 21 8.04 -17.93 3.12
CA ASP A 21 6.73 -18.57 3.02
C ASP A 21 5.98 -18.16 1.74
N ILE A 22 6.11 -16.91 1.30
CA ILE A 22 5.50 -16.41 0.05
C ILE A 22 6.11 -17.08 -1.19
N ARG A 23 7.40 -17.39 -1.18
CA ARG A 23 8.05 -18.10 -2.28
C ARG A 23 7.59 -19.55 -2.40
N ASP A 24 7.32 -20.19 -1.28
CA ASP A 24 6.90 -21.57 -1.23
C ASP A 24 5.39 -21.73 -1.53
N GLU A 25 4.55 -20.79 -1.08
CA GLU A 25 3.14 -20.70 -1.49
C GLU A 25 2.99 -20.40 -2.99
N TYR A 26 3.87 -19.57 -3.57
CA TYR A 26 3.85 -19.28 -5.00
C TYR A 26 4.17 -20.52 -5.86
N LYS A 27 5.02 -21.41 -5.38
CA LYS A 27 5.33 -22.68 -6.05
C LYS A 27 4.21 -23.72 -5.93
N GLN A 28 3.45 -23.71 -4.83
CA GLN A 28 2.33 -24.63 -4.63
C GLN A 28 1.05 -24.20 -5.36
N SER A 29 0.87 -22.90 -5.64
CA SER A 29 -0.32 -22.39 -6.33
C SER A 29 -0.28 -22.50 -7.85
N GLU A 30 0.83 -22.91 -8.45
CA GLU A 30 0.95 -23.12 -9.90
C GLU A 30 0.24 -24.41 -10.40
N GLY A 31 -0.30 -25.23 -9.51
CA GLY A 31 -0.79 -26.59 -9.83
C GLY A 31 -2.24 -26.71 -10.26
N ASP A 32 -3.10 -25.68 -10.15
CA ASP A 32 -4.52 -25.82 -10.48
C ASP A 32 -4.95 -24.97 -11.68
N PRO A 33 -5.13 -25.61 -12.88
CA PRO A 33 -5.56 -24.91 -14.10
C PRO A 33 -6.98 -24.32 -14.01
N HIS A 34 -7.86 -24.81 -13.14
CA HIS A 34 -9.21 -24.26 -12.94
C HIS A 34 -9.19 -22.91 -12.21
N MET A 35 -8.28 -22.74 -11.27
CA MET A 35 -8.09 -21.45 -10.58
C MET A 35 -7.49 -20.37 -11.49
N LYS A 36 -6.66 -20.74 -12.47
CA LYS A 36 -6.13 -19.79 -13.48
C LYS A 36 -7.24 -19.22 -14.37
N GLY A 37 -8.23 -20.03 -14.78
CA GLY A 37 -9.35 -19.59 -15.58
C GLY A 37 -10.26 -18.60 -14.86
N HIS A 38 -10.59 -18.86 -13.61
CA HIS A 38 -11.46 -17.99 -12.80
C HIS A 38 -10.79 -16.66 -12.47
N ARG A 39 -9.51 -16.66 -12.11
CA ARG A 39 -8.74 -15.44 -11.87
C ARG A 39 -8.59 -14.58 -13.13
N LYS A 40 -8.45 -15.20 -14.30
CA LYS A 40 -8.36 -14.50 -15.58
C LYS A 40 -9.69 -13.86 -16.00
N ALA A 41 -10.82 -14.53 -15.77
CA ALA A 41 -12.16 -14.02 -16.06
C ALA A 41 -12.53 -12.82 -15.16
N VAL A 42 -12.35 -12.94 -13.84
CA VAL A 42 -12.58 -11.85 -12.88
C VAL A 42 -11.66 -10.66 -13.18
N SER A 43 -10.45 -10.93 -13.62
CA SER A 43 -9.48 -9.93 -14.01
C SER A 43 -9.84 -9.15 -15.27
N GLN A 44 -10.39 -9.83 -16.26
CA GLN A 44 -10.86 -9.17 -17.50
C GLN A 44 -12.13 -8.37 -17.26
N GLU A 45 -13.02 -8.84 -16.39
CA GLU A 45 -14.23 -8.11 -16.01
C GLU A 45 -13.91 -6.81 -15.25
N LEU A 46 -12.87 -6.82 -14.39
CA LEU A 46 -12.39 -5.63 -13.68
C LEU A 46 -11.68 -4.64 -14.63
N LEU A 47 -11.08 -5.12 -15.72
CA LEU A 47 -10.41 -4.28 -16.73
C LEU A 47 -11.38 -3.71 -17.77
N SER A 48 -12.55 -4.34 -17.97
CA SER A 48 -13.54 -3.92 -18.96
C SER A 48 -14.53 -2.87 -18.45
N LYS A 49 -14.58 -2.61 -17.14
CA LYS A 49 -15.35 -1.48 -16.62
C LYS A 49 -14.64 -0.18 -17.00
N PRO A 50 -15.29 0.74 -17.73
CA PRO A 50 -14.68 2.03 -18.06
C PRO A 50 -14.28 2.71 -16.76
N ALA A 51 -12.98 2.96 -16.61
CA ALA A 51 -12.47 3.73 -15.49
C ALA A 51 -13.14 5.11 -15.57
N THR A 52 -14.06 5.38 -14.67
CA THR A 52 -14.55 6.74 -14.47
C THR A 52 -13.32 7.61 -14.29
N PRO A 53 -13.16 8.73 -15.03
CA PRO A 53 -11.99 9.56 -14.94
C PRO A 53 -11.76 9.90 -13.45
N ALA A 54 -10.67 9.43 -12.91
CA ALA A 54 -10.42 9.48 -11.50
C ALA A 54 -10.24 10.95 -11.12
N ARG A 55 -11.23 11.48 -10.44
CA ARG A 55 -11.17 12.83 -9.88
C ARG A 55 -9.97 12.87 -8.93
N LYS A 56 -9.04 13.78 -9.18
CA LYS A 56 -7.93 14.04 -8.25
C LYS A 56 -8.51 14.30 -6.87
N ARG A 57 -8.15 13.47 -5.92
CA ARG A 57 -8.58 13.62 -4.52
C ARG A 57 -7.44 14.17 -3.70
N PRO A 58 -7.71 15.02 -2.72
CA PRO A 58 -6.68 15.54 -1.84
C PRO A 58 -6.13 14.44 -0.93
N VAL A 59 -4.89 14.60 -0.46
CA VAL A 59 -4.23 13.64 0.43
C VAL A 59 -4.99 13.41 1.74
N GLU A 60 -5.76 14.38 2.17
CA GLU A 60 -6.60 14.34 3.37
C GLU A 60 -7.72 13.26 3.30
N GLU A 61 -8.06 12.81 2.11
CA GLU A 61 -9.01 11.70 1.90
C GLU A 61 -8.33 10.32 1.85
N ALA A 62 -6.99 10.28 1.91
CA ALA A 62 -6.23 9.02 1.86
C ALA A 62 -6.36 8.22 3.15
N ASP A 63 -6.21 6.90 3.03
CA ASP A 63 -6.07 6.02 4.20
C ASP A 63 -4.66 6.04 4.75
N LEU A 64 -3.68 6.21 3.86
CA LEU A 64 -2.26 6.23 4.20
C LEU A 64 -1.45 6.93 3.11
N LEU A 65 -0.24 7.36 3.46
CA LEU A 65 0.76 7.90 2.55
C LEU A 65 2.00 7.01 2.59
N LEU A 66 2.34 6.41 1.46
CA LEU A 66 3.59 5.68 1.28
C LEU A 66 4.69 6.64 0.84
N VAL A 67 5.86 6.57 1.46
CA VAL A 67 6.96 7.46 1.16
C VAL A 67 8.27 6.73 0.90
N ASN A 68 9.01 7.25 -0.08
CA ASN A 68 10.45 7.15 -0.17
C ASN A 68 11.00 8.52 0.27
N PRO A 69 11.53 8.65 1.48
CA PRO A 69 11.92 9.95 2.02
C PRO A 69 12.79 10.70 1.02
N THR A 70 12.51 12.00 0.85
CA THR A 70 13.17 12.92 -0.08
C THR A 70 12.85 12.77 -1.57
N HIS A 71 12.26 11.66 -2.02
CA HIS A 71 12.02 11.42 -3.44
C HIS A 71 10.55 11.30 -3.82
N TYR A 72 9.80 10.39 -3.20
CA TYR A 72 8.43 10.07 -3.62
C TYR A 72 7.47 9.99 -2.46
N ALA A 73 6.24 10.45 -2.69
CA ALA A 73 5.09 10.22 -1.83
C ALA A 73 3.89 9.78 -2.67
N VAL A 74 3.20 8.74 -2.23
CA VAL A 74 2.04 8.17 -2.93
C VAL A 74 0.93 7.91 -1.92
N ALA A 75 -0.21 8.55 -2.10
CA ALA A 75 -1.38 8.40 -1.26
C ALA A 75 -2.32 7.31 -1.79
N LEU A 76 -2.73 6.42 -0.92
CA LEU A 76 -3.64 5.32 -1.22
C LEU A 76 -4.99 5.52 -0.56
N TYR A 77 -6.02 5.10 -1.28
CA TYR A 77 -7.42 5.13 -0.86
C TYR A 77 -8.09 3.81 -1.18
N TYR A 78 -8.76 3.23 -0.20
CA TYR A 78 -9.50 1.98 -0.36
C TYR A 78 -10.82 2.01 0.39
N ARG A 79 -11.90 1.69 -0.31
CA ARG A 79 -13.23 1.47 0.26
C ARG A 79 -13.77 0.17 -0.31
N PRO A 80 -13.90 -0.88 0.49
CA PRO A 80 -14.35 -2.21 0.02
C PRO A 80 -15.67 -2.17 -0.76
N ASP A 81 -16.58 -1.29 -0.36
CA ASP A 81 -17.91 -1.18 -0.96
C ASP A 81 -17.92 -0.48 -2.33
N SER A 82 -16.91 0.33 -2.63
CA SER A 82 -16.87 1.15 -3.84
C SER A 82 -15.69 0.90 -4.77
N THR A 83 -14.60 0.37 -4.23
CA THR A 83 -13.39 0.10 -5.00
C THR A 83 -12.93 -1.33 -4.76
N PRO A 84 -12.78 -2.15 -5.83
CA PRO A 84 -12.33 -3.53 -5.68
C PRO A 84 -10.87 -3.64 -5.21
N LEU A 85 -10.07 -2.63 -5.49
CA LEU A 85 -8.65 -2.52 -5.11
C LEU A 85 -8.33 -1.10 -4.64
N PRO A 86 -7.28 -0.93 -3.83
CA PRO A 86 -6.78 0.39 -3.49
C PRO A 86 -6.44 1.22 -4.73
N ARG A 87 -6.66 2.52 -4.65
CA ARG A 87 -6.36 3.48 -5.71
C ARG A 87 -5.29 4.46 -5.27
N ILE A 88 -4.49 4.89 -6.25
CA ILE A 88 -3.55 5.99 -6.08
C ILE A 88 -4.34 7.29 -6.31
N ILE A 89 -4.54 8.09 -5.26
CA ILE A 89 -5.34 9.31 -5.35
C ILE A 89 -4.53 10.56 -5.60
N CYS A 90 -3.30 10.61 -5.10
CA CYS A 90 -2.33 11.63 -5.41
C CYS A 90 -0.91 11.11 -5.19
N LYS A 91 0.03 11.71 -5.86
CA LYS A 91 1.46 11.42 -5.74
C LYS A 91 2.27 12.69 -5.94
N GLY A 92 3.48 12.71 -5.42
CA GLY A 92 4.41 13.83 -5.55
C GLY A 92 5.85 13.38 -5.52
N GLU A 93 6.71 14.22 -6.07
CA GLU A 93 8.16 14.03 -6.15
C GLU A 93 8.87 15.19 -5.45
N ASP A 94 9.99 14.92 -4.83
CA ASP A 94 10.86 15.92 -4.19
C ASP A 94 10.12 16.94 -3.30
N GLN A 95 9.93 18.15 -3.74
CA GLN A 95 9.25 19.21 -2.98
C GLN A 95 7.75 18.91 -2.81
N GLU A 96 7.11 18.36 -3.83
CA GLU A 96 5.70 17.95 -3.73
C GLU A 96 5.52 16.79 -2.75
N ALA A 97 6.47 15.85 -2.72
CA ALA A 97 6.47 14.76 -1.74
C ALA A 97 6.54 15.30 -0.31
N LYS A 98 7.42 16.27 -0.05
CA LYS A 98 7.51 16.94 1.27
C LYS A 98 6.23 17.66 1.65
N ALA A 99 5.61 18.35 0.70
CA ALA A 99 4.34 19.04 0.91
C ALA A 99 3.21 18.04 1.23
N LEU A 100 3.15 16.90 0.53
CA LEU A 100 2.18 15.83 0.80
C LEU A 100 2.39 15.21 2.18
N ILE A 101 3.64 14.98 2.59
CA ILE A 101 3.97 14.46 3.93
C ILE A 101 3.48 15.43 5.02
N ALA A 102 3.78 16.73 4.88
CA ALA A 102 3.34 17.73 5.84
C ALA A 102 1.81 17.81 5.95
N ARG A 103 1.10 17.78 4.82
CA ARG A 103 -0.37 17.78 4.78
C ARG A 103 -0.96 16.50 5.38
N ALA A 104 -0.39 15.35 5.07
CA ALA A 104 -0.82 14.07 5.64
C ALA A 104 -0.67 14.05 7.16
N GLN A 105 0.44 14.54 7.69
CA GLN A 105 0.67 14.67 9.13
C GLN A 105 -0.33 15.62 9.79
N GLN A 106 -0.63 16.76 9.17
CA GLN A 106 -1.63 17.71 9.68
C GLN A 106 -3.05 17.11 9.68
N ALA A 107 -3.35 16.24 8.73
CA ALA A 107 -4.63 15.54 8.63
C ALA A 107 -4.70 14.22 9.42
N ASN A 108 -3.68 13.89 10.20
CA ASN A 108 -3.54 12.62 10.92
C ASN A 108 -3.61 11.38 10.00
N ILE A 109 -3.12 11.51 8.77
CA ILE A 109 -2.99 10.39 7.83
C ILE A 109 -1.67 9.66 8.13
N PRO A 110 -1.69 8.34 8.35
CA PRO A 110 -0.49 7.57 8.60
C PRO A 110 0.52 7.69 7.46
N VAL A 111 1.76 8.01 7.79
CA VAL A 111 2.88 8.08 6.84
C VAL A 111 3.76 6.86 7.03
N ILE A 112 3.88 6.04 5.99
CA ILE A 112 4.58 4.76 6.03
C ILE A 112 5.77 4.81 5.09
N ARG A 113 6.96 4.64 5.62
CA ARG A 113 8.18 4.52 4.83
C ARG A 113 8.29 3.11 4.28
N PHE A 114 8.12 2.98 2.95
CA PHE A 114 8.29 1.73 2.22
C PHE A 114 8.90 2.04 0.84
N ILE A 115 10.21 2.14 0.79
CA ILE A 115 10.96 2.70 -0.34
C ILE A 115 10.62 2.02 -1.67
N TRP A 116 10.72 0.70 -1.71
CA TRP A 116 10.43 -0.06 -2.92
C TRP A 116 8.99 0.13 -3.41
N LEU A 117 8.03 0.04 -2.50
CA LEU A 117 6.61 0.13 -2.84
C LEU A 117 6.23 1.54 -3.29
N ALA A 118 6.70 2.57 -2.59
CA ALA A 118 6.48 3.97 -2.96
C ALA A 118 7.02 4.27 -4.36
N ARG A 119 8.23 3.80 -4.66
CA ARG A 119 8.86 3.95 -5.97
C ARG A 119 8.08 3.23 -7.07
N THR A 120 7.64 2.00 -6.80
CA THR A 120 6.89 1.20 -7.77
C THR A 120 5.51 1.81 -8.05
N LEU A 121 4.81 2.26 -7.01
CA LEU A 121 3.50 2.88 -7.17
C LEU A 121 3.56 4.28 -7.79
N TYR A 122 4.67 5.01 -7.59
CA TYR A 122 4.87 6.31 -8.22
C TYR A 122 4.89 6.21 -9.76
N ALA A 123 5.39 5.10 -10.32
CA ALA A 123 5.38 4.86 -11.75
C ALA A 123 3.97 4.65 -12.34
N ALA A 124 2.99 4.29 -11.54
CA ALA A 124 1.61 4.14 -11.96
C ALA A 124 0.91 5.51 -12.05
N GLN A 125 -0.20 5.57 -12.78
CA GLN A 125 -0.95 6.82 -12.97
C GLN A 125 -1.84 7.14 -11.77
N GLU A 126 -1.96 8.44 -11.45
CA GLU A 126 -2.94 8.91 -10.46
C GLU A 126 -4.36 8.51 -10.85
N GLY A 127 -5.14 8.13 -9.85
CA GLY A 127 -6.52 7.71 -10.02
C GLY A 127 -6.71 6.27 -10.46
N GLN A 128 -5.66 5.58 -10.83
CA GLN A 128 -5.71 4.16 -11.16
C GLN A 128 -5.62 3.28 -9.92
N MET A 129 -6.11 2.05 -10.08
CA MET A 129 -5.89 1.00 -9.09
C MET A 129 -4.42 0.60 -9.06
N ILE A 130 -3.96 0.12 -7.90
CA ILE A 130 -2.59 -0.35 -7.74
C ILE A 130 -2.28 -1.48 -8.72
N PRO A 131 -1.03 -1.57 -9.23
CA PRO A 131 -0.58 -2.67 -10.06
C PRO A 131 -0.68 -4.02 -9.35
N ARG A 132 -1.02 -5.08 -10.08
CA ARG A 132 -1.23 -6.41 -9.49
C ARG A 132 -0.03 -6.96 -8.72
N HIS A 133 1.18 -6.73 -9.22
CA HIS A 133 2.39 -7.20 -8.56
C HIS A 133 2.68 -6.52 -7.22
N THR A 134 1.97 -5.43 -6.89
CA THR A 134 2.09 -4.73 -5.61
C THR A 134 1.00 -5.13 -4.60
N LEU A 135 0.03 -5.95 -5.00
CA LEU A 135 -1.15 -6.30 -4.18
C LEU A 135 -0.78 -6.88 -2.82
N GLN A 136 0.17 -7.80 -2.77
CA GLN A 136 0.59 -8.43 -1.51
C GLN A 136 1.23 -7.44 -0.57
N SER A 137 2.12 -6.60 -1.07
CA SER A 137 2.80 -5.58 -0.28
C SER A 137 1.82 -4.52 0.23
N VAL A 138 0.88 -4.09 -0.62
CA VAL A 138 -0.17 -3.14 -0.22
C VAL A 138 -1.12 -3.76 0.81
N ALA A 139 -1.53 -5.03 0.62
CA ALA A 139 -2.36 -5.75 1.60
C ALA A 139 -1.65 -5.87 2.96
N GLN A 140 -0.35 -6.09 2.96
CA GLN A 140 0.46 -6.12 4.18
C GLN A 140 0.46 -4.77 4.88
N VAL A 141 0.63 -3.67 4.15
CA VAL A 141 0.57 -2.30 4.69
C VAL A 141 -0.79 -2.03 5.35
N TYR A 142 -1.90 -2.37 4.67
CA TYR A 142 -3.24 -2.20 5.24
C TYR A 142 -3.48 -3.09 6.47
N ARG A 143 -2.90 -4.28 6.51
CA ARG A 143 -2.97 -5.16 7.69
C ARG A 143 -2.27 -4.54 8.89
N VAL A 144 -1.08 -3.97 8.68
CA VAL A 144 -0.36 -3.23 9.71
C VAL A 144 -1.15 -2.03 10.19
N LEU A 145 -1.72 -1.27 9.27
CA LEU A 145 -2.55 -0.12 9.60
C LEU A 145 -3.72 -0.50 10.52
N ARG A 146 -4.42 -1.60 10.23
CA ARG A 146 -5.51 -2.10 11.07
C ARG A 146 -5.04 -2.51 12.47
N GLN A 147 -3.86 -3.08 12.60
CA GLN A 147 -3.29 -3.45 13.91
C GLN A 147 -2.94 -2.22 14.76
N LEU A 148 -2.67 -1.09 14.11
CA LEU A 148 -2.35 0.18 14.75
C LEU A 148 -3.58 1.08 14.95
N GLU A 149 -4.74 0.70 14.44
CA GLU A 149 -6.00 1.40 14.69
C GLU A 149 -6.29 1.45 16.21
N GLY A 150 -6.36 2.66 16.75
CA GLY A 150 -6.52 2.93 18.18
C GLY A 150 -5.26 3.41 18.90
N GLN A 151 -4.13 3.45 18.23
CA GLN A 151 -2.90 4.09 18.74
C GLN A 151 -2.72 5.46 18.06
N VAL A 152 -2.32 6.46 18.82
CA VAL A 152 -1.92 7.77 18.25
C VAL A 152 -0.60 7.57 17.55
N ILE A 153 -0.59 7.68 16.22
CA ILE A 153 0.59 7.47 15.39
C ILE A 153 1.17 8.85 15.07
N ASP A 154 2.07 9.33 15.92
CA ASP A 154 2.82 10.58 15.69
C ASP A 154 4.11 10.37 14.89
N GLU A 155 4.50 9.13 14.64
CA GLU A 155 5.74 8.80 13.97
C GLU A 155 5.54 8.12 12.62
N VAL A 156 6.49 8.36 11.69
CA VAL A 156 6.56 7.66 10.40
C VAL A 156 6.85 6.18 10.65
N ILE A 157 5.97 5.31 10.18
CA ILE A 157 6.15 3.87 10.27
C ILE A 157 7.10 3.42 9.17
N GLU A 158 8.19 2.76 9.56
CA GLU A 158 9.20 2.28 8.64
C GLU A 158 8.99 0.80 8.31
N ILE A 159 8.84 0.49 7.03
CA ILE A 159 8.77 -0.88 6.52
C ILE A 159 9.96 -1.06 5.59
N GLU A 160 10.94 -1.85 6.03
CA GLU A 160 12.06 -2.26 5.19
C GLU A 160 11.67 -3.53 4.45
N ALA A 161 11.68 -3.48 3.12
CA ALA A 161 11.71 -4.66 2.27
C ALA A 161 13.15 -4.86 1.79
N GLU A 162 13.71 -6.01 2.11
CA GLU A 162 14.91 -6.51 1.44
C GLU A 162 14.59 -6.96 0.01
#